data_0a7f44342db5cf7daeda2c119b3c3250
#
_entry.id   0a7f44342db5cf7daeda2c119b3c3250
#
_cell.length_a   1.000
_cell.length_b   1.000
_cell.length_c   1.000
_cell.angle_alpha   90.00
_cell.angle_beta   90.00
_cell.angle_gamma   90.00
#
_symmetry.space_group_name_H-M   'P 1'
#
loop_
_entity.id
_entity.type
_entity.pdbx_description
1 polymer ?
#
loop_
_entity_poly.entity_id
_entity_poly.type
_entity_poly.pdbx_seq_one_letter_code
_entity_poly.pdbx_strand_id
1 'polypeptide(L)'
;MLKVIKLETLGLILTTSSLVVAFIYFDLIKKLDACTLCVLDRYLIAFIGIIFFIILISKRGLFFNTLVSLNLFFCAIGIVSTIRHIWLQVFKDESVMDGFGCGGGFFYYISTMPFLDAIKNIFDNPTPCNDIKWQLFGLSIPMYTFILFLVLTIILFKLFFDKRTEI
;
A
#
# COMPACT_ATOMS: atom_id res chain seq x y z
N MET A 1 22.90 5.70 -16.98
CA MET A 1 21.54 5.82 -17.59
C MET A 1 20.77 4.50 -17.66
N LEU A 2 21.24 3.47 -18.36
CA LEU A 2 20.53 2.19 -18.51
C LEU A 2 20.13 1.48 -17.19
N LYS A 3 20.93 1.60 -16.12
CA LYS A 3 20.70 0.92 -14.84
C LYS A 3 19.54 1.53 -14.04
N VAL A 4 19.32 2.82 -14.19
CA VAL A 4 18.29 3.58 -13.47
C VAL A 4 16.94 3.45 -14.12
N ILE A 5 16.88 3.49 -15.45
CA ILE A 5 15.65 3.21 -16.21
C ILE A 5 15.12 1.81 -15.86
N LYS A 6 16.03 0.85 -15.59
CA LYS A 6 15.64 -0.50 -15.12
C LYS A 6 14.99 -0.49 -13.73
N LEU A 7 15.44 0.37 -12.80
CA LEU A 7 14.88 0.46 -11.43
C LEU A 7 13.51 1.13 -11.43
N GLU A 8 13.34 2.20 -12.18
CA GLU A 8 12.06 2.89 -12.34
C GLU A 8 11.00 1.98 -12.97
N THR A 9 11.39 1.26 -14.03
CA THR A 9 10.53 0.28 -14.70
C THR A 9 10.20 -0.89 -13.78
N LEU A 10 11.17 -1.36 -12.98
CA LEU A 10 10.93 -2.44 -12.00
C LEU A 10 9.89 -2.01 -10.95
N GLY A 11 10.00 -0.78 -10.41
CA GLY A 11 9.02 -0.24 -9.47
C GLY A 11 7.61 -0.19 -10.08
N LEU A 12 7.51 0.27 -11.33
CA LEU A 12 6.23 0.32 -12.07
C LEU A 12 5.65 -1.08 -12.31
N ILE A 13 6.46 -2.05 -12.71
CA ILE A 13 6.02 -3.44 -12.93
C ILE A 13 5.54 -4.05 -11.61
N LEU A 14 6.26 -3.87 -10.51
CA LEU A 14 5.88 -4.41 -9.21
C LEU A 14 4.55 -3.84 -8.71
N THR A 15 4.35 -2.53 -8.81
CA THR A 15 3.08 -1.89 -8.40
C THR A 15 1.93 -2.33 -9.29
N THR A 16 2.12 -2.36 -10.60
CA THR A 16 1.07 -2.77 -11.55
C THR A 16 0.71 -4.24 -11.37
N SER A 17 1.70 -5.13 -11.26
CA SER A 17 1.45 -6.57 -11.06
C SER A 17 0.74 -6.85 -9.74
N SER A 18 1.10 -6.15 -8.66
CA SER A 18 0.43 -6.31 -7.37
C SER A 18 -1.04 -5.87 -7.41
N LEU A 19 -1.37 -4.79 -8.12
CA LEU A 19 -2.75 -4.35 -8.33
C LEU A 19 -3.54 -5.34 -9.18
N VAL A 20 -2.95 -5.85 -10.26
CA VAL A 20 -3.58 -6.87 -11.11
C VAL A 20 -3.91 -8.12 -10.29
N VAL A 21 -2.98 -8.60 -9.46
CA VAL A 21 -3.22 -9.74 -8.57
C VAL A 21 -4.33 -9.41 -7.55
N ALA A 22 -4.31 -8.20 -6.96
CA ALA A 22 -5.32 -7.80 -5.99
C ALA A 22 -6.74 -7.79 -6.59
N PHE A 23 -6.91 -7.21 -7.78
CA PHE A 23 -8.24 -7.10 -8.40
C PHE A 23 -8.68 -8.40 -9.08
N ILE A 24 -7.80 -9.04 -9.87
CA ILE A 24 -8.19 -10.24 -10.65
C ILE A 24 -8.23 -11.47 -9.76
N TYR A 25 -7.16 -11.75 -9.01
CA TYR A 25 -7.08 -12.99 -8.24
C TYR A 25 -7.94 -12.94 -6.97
N PHE A 26 -7.83 -11.87 -6.16
CA PHE A 26 -8.56 -11.82 -4.90
C PHE A 26 -10.02 -11.42 -5.07
N ASP A 27 -10.34 -10.40 -5.86
CA ASP A 27 -11.72 -9.90 -5.97
C ASP A 27 -12.54 -10.74 -6.96
N LEU A 28 -12.03 -11.01 -8.18
CA LEU A 28 -12.81 -11.71 -9.20
C LEU A 28 -12.81 -13.23 -9.04
N ILE A 29 -11.64 -13.84 -8.80
CA ILE A 29 -11.52 -15.31 -8.75
C ILE A 29 -11.87 -15.84 -7.36
N LYS A 30 -11.28 -15.29 -6.30
CA LYS A 30 -11.50 -15.75 -4.92
C LYS A 30 -12.73 -15.11 -4.26
N LYS A 31 -13.27 -14.03 -4.81
CA LYS A 31 -14.42 -13.26 -4.28
C LYS A 31 -14.23 -12.92 -2.80
N LEU A 32 -13.01 -12.53 -2.42
CA LEU A 32 -12.66 -12.14 -1.07
C LEU A 32 -12.99 -10.66 -0.88
N ASP A 33 -13.90 -10.35 0.03
CA ASP A 33 -14.17 -8.97 0.41
C ASP A 33 -12.93 -8.35 1.03
N ALA A 34 -12.45 -7.27 0.42
CA ALA A 34 -11.30 -6.53 0.92
C ALA A 34 -11.70 -5.74 2.17
N CYS A 35 -10.94 -5.89 3.26
CA CYS A 35 -11.11 -5.07 4.45
C CYS A 35 -10.71 -3.61 4.19
N THR A 36 -11.10 -2.70 5.08
CA THR A 36 -10.84 -1.26 4.93
C THR A 36 -9.37 -0.91 4.75
N LEU A 37 -8.47 -1.55 5.53
CA LEU A 37 -7.02 -1.34 5.41
C LEU A 37 -6.46 -1.92 4.11
N CYS A 38 -6.96 -3.08 3.65
CA CYS A 38 -6.57 -3.63 2.34
C CYS A 38 -6.93 -2.70 1.18
N VAL A 39 -8.09 -2.05 1.26
CA VAL A 39 -8.52 -1.07 0.24
C VAL A 39 -7.61 0.16 0.27
N LEU A 40 -7.28 0.67 1.46
CA LEU A 40 -6.33 1.78 1.63
C LEU A 40 -4.96 1.45 1.02
N ASP A 41 -4.42 0.27 1.31
CA ASP A 41 -3.12 -0.18 0.79
C ASP A 41 -3.14 -0.27 -0.75
N ARG A 42 -4.24 -0.71 -1.36
CA ARG A 42 -4.40 -0.73 -2.83
C ARG A 42 -4.36 0.67 -3.43
N TYR A 43 -5.03 1.65 -2.82
CA TYR A 43 -4.94 3.05 -3.27
C TYR A 43 -3.54 3.61 -3.13
N LEU A 44 -2.85 3.33 -2.02
CA LEU A 44 -1.45 3.75 -1.84
C LEU A 44 -0.55 3.17 -2.94
N ILE A 45 -0.67 1.86 -3.24
CA ILE A 45 0.10 1.21 -4.31
C ILE A 45 -0.23 1.82 -5.68
N ALA A 46 -1.49 2.15 -5.94
CA ALA A 46 -1.89 2.82 -7.19
C ALA A 46 -1.26 4.21 -7.32
N PHE A 47 -1.28 5.04 -6.27
CA PHE A 47 -0.62 6.34 -6.25
C PHE A 47 0.89 6.22 -6.45
N ILE A 48 1.54 5.28 -5.75
CA ILE A 48 2.96 4.99 -5.91
C ILE A 48 3.27 4.60 -7.36
N GLY A 49 2.44 3.76 -7.99
CA GLY A 49 2.57 3.36 -9.38
C GLY A 49 2.45 4.53 -10.36
N ILE A 50 1.48 5.43 -10.15
CA ILE A 50 1.31 6.65 -10.95
C ILE A 50 2.56 7.53 -10.83
N ILE A 51 3.10 7.71 -9.61
CA ILE A 51 4.31 8.50 -9.41
C ILE A 51 5.52 7.84 -10.10
N PHE A 52 5.67 6.51 -10.05
CA PHE A 52 6.72 5.80 -10.80
C PHE A 52 6.58 6.00 -12.31
N PHE A 53 5.35 6.01 -12.84
CA PHE A 53 5.10 6.31 -14.25
C PHE A 53 5.53 7.74 -14.60
N ILE A 54 5.19 8.73 -13.76
CA ILE A 54 5.61 10.12 -13.95
C ILE A 54 7.14 10.25 -13.85
N ILE A 55 7.78 9.57 -12.91
CA ILE A 55 9.25 9.52 -12.77
C ILE A 55 9.89 8.99 -14.04
N LEU A 56 9.34 7.93 -14.66
CA LEU A 56 9.87 7.32 -15.87
C LEU A 56 9.89 8.27 -17.07
N ILE A 57 8.87 9.13 -17.21
CA ILE A 57 8.78 10.10 -18.31
C ILE A 57 9.42 11.46 -17.98
N SER A 58 9.76 11.71 -16.71
CA SER A 58 10.33 12.98 -16.25
C SER A 58 11.82 13.06 -16.53
N LYS A 59 12.27 14.25 -16.95
CA LYS A 59 13.69 14.55 -17.02
C LYS A 59 14.26 14.69 -15.60
N ARG A 60 15.49 14.23 -15.42
CA ARG A 60 16.21 14.36 -14.14
C ARG A 60 16.42 15.84 -13.79
N GLY A 61 16.05 16.19 -12.57
CA GLY A 61 16.12 17.56 -12.06
C GLY A 61 15.52 17.65 -10.66
N LEU A 62 15.29 18.85 -10.18
CA LEU A 62 14.65 19.10 -8.88
C LEU A 62 13.29 18.40 -8.78
N PHE A 63 12.50 18.46 -9.86
CA PHE A 63 11.18 17.81 -9.96
C PHE A 63 11.26 16.28 -9.75
N PHE A 64 12.25 15.61 -10.35
CA PHE A 64 12.49 14.18 -10.15
C PHE A 64 12.72 13.86 -8.67
N ASN A 65 13.55 14.64 -7.96
CA ASN A 65 13.81 14.42 -6.54
C ASN A 65 12.57 14.60 -5.67
N THR A 66 11.76 15.61 -5.99
CA THR A 66 10.50 15.83 -5.28
C THR A 66 9.56 14.64 -5.45
N LEU A 67 9.45 14.08 -6.67
CA LEU A 67 8.64 12.90 -6.93
C LEU A 67 9.15 11.66 -6.18
N VAL A 68 10.47 11.43 -6.16
CA VAL A 68 11.07 10.31 -5.41
C VAL A 68 10.83 10.47 -3.91
N SER A 69 10.98 11.68 -3.36
CA SER A 69 10.72 11.95 -1.94
C SER A 69 9.23 11.78 -1.60
N LEU A 70 8.34 12.23 -2.47
CA LEU A 70 6.89 12.04 -2.31
C LEU A 70 6.53 10.56 -2.33
N ASN A 71 7.15 9.79 -3.21
CA ASN A 71 6.92 8.35 -3.31
C ASN A 71 7.44 7.60 -2.07
N LEU A 72 8.59 8.01 -1.51
CA LEU A 72 9.10 7.50 -0.23
C LEU A 72 8.13 7.79 0.92
N PHE A 73 7.52 8.98 0.94
CA PHE A 73 6.53 9.33 1.94
C PHE A 73 5.29 8.42 1.88
N PHE A 74 4.77 8.14 0.68
CA PHE A 74 3.66 7.20 0.52
C PHE A 74 4.05 5.76 0.89
N CYS A 75 5.26 5.31 0.57
CA CYS A 75 5.77 4.02 1.02
C CYS A 75 5.84 3.92 2.55
N ALA A 76 6.26 4.99 3.24
CA ALA A 76 6.30 5.02 4.71
C ALA A 76 4.89 4.88 5.31
N ILE A 77 3.89 5.58 4.74
CA ILE A 77 2.48 5.44 5.16
C ILE A 77 2.01 3.99 4.94
N GLY A 78 2.33 3.38 3.78
CA GLY A 78 1.97 1.99 3.48
C GLY A 78 2.61 1.00 4.45
N ILE A 79 3.87 1.21 4.85
CA ILE A 79 4.55 0.39 5.87
C ILE A 79 3.82 0.48 7.21
N VAL A 80 3.46 1.69 7.67
CA VAL A 80 2.72 1.89 8.92
C VAL A 80 1.35 1.21 8.87
N SER A 81 0.61 1.38 7.76
CA SER A 81 -0.69 0.76 7.54
C SER A 81 -0.59 -0.78 7.61
N THR A 82 0.37 -1.37 6.90
CA THR A 82 0.55 -2.83 6.87
C THR A 82 1.03 -3.40 8.20
N ILE A 83 1.90 -2.69 8.95
CA ILE A 83 2.29 -3.09 10.32
C ILE A 83 1.06 -3.12 11.23
N ARG A 84 0.23 -2.07 11.19
CA ARG A 84 -1.02 -2.03 11.95
C ARG A 84 -1.95 -3.20 11.58
N HIS A 85 -2.07 -3.51 10.31
CA HIS A 85 -2.89 -4.61 9.83
C HIS A 85 -2.36 -5.98 10.31
N ILE A 86 -1.05 -6.21 10.24
CA ILE A 86 -0.41 -7.44 10.75
C ILE A 86 -0.61 -7.55 12.27
N TRP A 87 -0.44 -6.43 13.00
CA TRP A 87 -0.68 -6.39 14.44
C TRP A 87 -2.08 -6.87 14.80
N LEU A 88 -3.11 -6.39 14.11
CA LEU A 88 -4.50 -6.78 14.34
C LEU A 88 -4.76 -8.26 14.04
N GLN A 89 -4.02 -8.88 13.11
CA GLN A 89 -4.13 -10.30 12.79
C GLN A 89 -3.44 -11.20 13.84
N VAL A 90 -2.34 -10.71 14.42
CA VAL A 90 -1.56 -11.48 15.42
C VAL A 90 -2.16 -11.35 16.83
N PHE A 91 -2.52 -10.14 17.21
CA PHE A 91 -3.13 -9.85 18.51
C PHE A 91 -4.65 -9.69 18.32
N LYS A 92 -5.36 -10.82 18.19
CA LYS A 92 -6.82 -10.85 18.11
C LYS A 92 -7.41 -10.31 19.42
N ASP A 93 -7.72 -9.03 19.47
CA ASP A 93 -8.47 -8.45 20.59
C ASP A 93 -9.93 -8.86 20.43
N GLU A 94 -10.38 -9.81 21.25
CA GLU A 94 -11.79 -10.26 21.31
C GLU A 94 -12.74 -9.11 21.68
N SER A 95 -12.23 -8.07 22.31
CA SER A 95 -13.00 -6.87 22.72
C SER A 95 -13.53 -6.02 21.55
N VAL A 96 -12.99 -6.18 20.33
CA VAL A 96 -13.44 -5.46 19.14
C VAL A 96 -14.60 -6.18 18.43
N MET A 97 -14.93 -7.39 18.84
CA MET A 97 -15.99 -8.19 18.20
C MET A 97 -17.43 -7.77 18.58
N ASP A 98 -17.64 -7.02 19.66
CA ASP A 98 -18.99 -6.69 20.15
C ASP A 98 -19.57 -5.36 19.66
N GLY A 99 -18.86 -4.62 18.84
CA GLY A 99 -19.27 -3.33 18.30
C GLY A 99 -19.73 -3.39 16.85
N PHE A 100 -21.01 -3.65 16.60
CA PHE A 100 -21.68 -3.48 15.30
C PHE A 100 -21.08 -4.28 14.13
N GLY A 101 -21.54 -5.49 13.97
CA GLY A 101 -21.22 -6.42 12.88
C GLY A 101 -21.72 -6.02 11.49
N CYS A 102 -21.57 -4.79 11.08
CA CYS A 102 -21.63 -4.28 9.71
C CYS A 102 -20.88 -2.97 9.67
N GLY A 103 -19.58 -2.98 9.97
CA GLY A 103 -18.72 -1.83 9.78
C GLY A 103 -18.82 -1.38 8.32
N GLY A 104 -19.30 -0.17 8.07
CA GLY A 104 -19.42 0.39 6.75
C GLY A 104 -18.06 0.28 6.05
N GLY A 105 -18.02 -0.19 4.82
CA GLY A 105 -16.78 -0.31 4.05
C GLY A 105 -16.07 1.05 3.93
N PHE A 106 -14.84 1.04 3.46
CA PHE A 106 -14.01 2.25 3.26
C PHE A 106 -14.80 3.43 2.65
N PHE A 107 -15.63 3.18 1.65
CA PHE A 107 -16.46 4.20 1.02
C PHE A 107 -17.55 4.77 1.96
N TYR A 108 -18.08 3.98 2.87
CA TYR A 108 -19.05 4.45 3.85
C TYR A 108 -18.44 5.49 4.78
N TYR A 109 -17.27 5.24 5.33
CA TYR A 109 -16.57 6.18 6.21
C TYR A 109 -16.24 7.49 5.50
N ILE A 110 -15.73 7.44 4.27
CA ILE A 110 -15.39 8.64 3.50
C ILE A 110 -16.63 9.44 3.08
N SER A 111 -17.77 8.79 2.83
CA SER A 111 -19.00 9.47 2.39
C SER A 111 -19.82 10.05 3.53
N THR A 112 -19.72 9.51 4.75
CA THR A 112 -20.59 9.88 5.89
C THR A 112 -19.90 10.76 6.92
N MET A 113 -18.56 10.83 6.95
CA MET A 113 -17.78 11.54 7.95
C MET A 113 -16.76 12.50 7.32
N PRO A 114 -16.36 13.58 8.05
CA PRO A 114 -15.24 14.42 7.65
C PRO A 114 -13.98 13.58 7.44
N PHE A 115 -13.15 13.95 6.47
CA PHE A 115 -11.98 13.15 6.02
C PHE A 115 -11.05 12.72 7.17
N LEU A 116 -10.76 13.61 8.12
CA LEU A 116 -9.90 13.31 9.27
C LEU A 116 -10.53 12.28 10.22
N ASP A 117 -11.83 12.40 10.46
CA ASP A 117 -12.57 11.47 11.33
C ASP A 117 -12.74 10.12 10.65
N ALA A 118 -12.92 10.10 9.32
CA ALA A 118 -12.96 8.87 8.54
C ALA A 118 -11.64 8.10 8.64
N ILE A 119 -10.48 8.78 8.46
CA ILE A 119 -9.16 8.17 8.62
C ILE A 119 -8.99 7.63 10.04
N LYS A 120 -9.31 8.44 11.06
CA LYS A 120 -9.20 8.02 12.46
C LYS A 120 -10.04 6.76 12.72
N ASN A 121 -11.29 6.74 12.29
CA ASN A 121 -12.17 5.56 12.45
C ASN A 121 -11.65 4.33 11.70
N ILE A 122 -11.07 4.48 10.51
CA ILE A 122 -10.46 3.37 9.77
C ILE A 122 -9.29 2.75 10.55
N PHE A 123 -8.50 3.57 11.26
CA PHE A 123 -7.39 3.09 12.08
C PHE A 123 -7.82 2.57 13.45
N ASP A 124 -8.82 3.18 14.09
CA ASP A 124 -9.26 2.82 15.45
C ASP A 124 -10.22 1.61 15.43
N ASN A 125 -11.08 1.49 14.41
CA ASN A 125 -12.10 0.45 14.29
C ASN A 125 -11.98 -0.33 12.97
N PRO A 126 -10.90 -1.10 12.76
CA PRO A 126 -10.68 -1.85 11.53
C PRO A 126 -11.47 -3.16 11.50
N THR A 127 -12.77 -3.09 11.41
CA THR A 127 -13.63 -4.27 11.19
C THR A 127 -13.69 -4.62 9.71
N PRO A 128 -13.55 -5.83 9.26
CA PRO A 128 -13.15 -7.15 9.81
C PRO A 128 -11.71 -7.54 9.43
N CYS A 129 -10.70 -6.74 9.82
CA CYS A 129 -9.29 -6.98 9.45
C CYS A 129 -8.62 -8.09 10.27
N ASN A 130 -9.31 -8.61 11.31
CA ASN A 130 -8.76 -9.65 12.20
C ASN A 130 -8.76 -11.04 11.57
N ASP A 131 -9.62 -11.29 10.58
CA ASP A 131 -9.76 -12.60 9.98
C ASP A 131 -8.76 -12.82 8.86
N ILE A 132 -7.96 -13.88 8.99
CA ILE A 132 -7.03 -14.28 7.95
C ILE A 132 -7.82 -15.08 6.89
N LYS A 133 -8.35 -14.37 5.89
CA LYS A 133 -9.15 -14.98 4.82
C LYS A 133 -8.32 -15.80 3.82
N TRP A 134 -7.00 -15.55 3.74
CA TRP A 134 -6.10 -16.21 2.81
C TRP A 134 -4.66 -16.19 3.31
N GLN A 135 -3.97 -17.31 3.13
CA GLN A 135 -2.56 -17.48 3.44
C GLN A 135 -1.87 -18.30 2.35
N LEU A 136 -0.64 -17.93 2.05
CA LEU A 136 0.26 -18.71 1.20
C LEU A 136 1.63 -18.79 1.89
N PHE A 137 2.20 -20.00 2.01
CA PHE A 137 3.43 -20.26 2.77
C PHE A 137 3.44 -19.70 4.21
N GLY A 138 2.28 -19.64 4.86
CA GLY A 138 2.15 -19.09 6.21
C GLY A 138 2.11 -17.55 6.29
N LEU A 139 2.21 -16.86 5.16
CA LEU A 139 2.13 -15.41 5.09
C LEU A 139 0.72 -14.97 4.67
N SER A 140 0.15 -14.01 5.39
CA SER A 140 -1.13 -13.38 5.05
C SER A 140 -0.96 -12.27 3.99
N ILE A 141 -2.07 -11.83 3.39
CA ILE A 141 -2.05 -10.77 2.37
C ILE A 141 -1.30 -9.51 2.84
N PRO A 142 -1.55 -8.95 4.05
CA PRO A 142 -0.81 -7.77 4.51
C PRO A 142 0.69 -8.01 4.70
N MET A 143 1.13 -9.23 5.00
CA MET A 143 2.56 -9.54 5.08
C MET A 143 3.23 -9.44 3.70
N TYR A 144 2.58 -9.93 2.62
CA TYR A 144 3.06 -9.74 1.26
C TYR A 144 3.09 -8.27 0.84
N THR A 145 2.06 -7.51 1.22
CA THR A 145 1.99 -6.07 0.94
C THR A 145 3.09 -5.31 1.69
N PHE A 146 3.39 -5.69 2.93
CA PHE A 146 4.51 -5.14 3.69
C PHE A 146 5.85 -5.37 3.00
N ILE A 147 6.12 -6.60 2.53
CA ILE A 147 7.33 -6.93 1.78
C ILE A 147 7.41 -6.09 0.49
N LEU A 148 6.29 -5.91 -0.21
CA LEU A 148 6.23 -5.07 -1.39
C LEU A 148 6.65 -3.63 -1.08
N PHE A 149 6.09 -3.00 -0.04
CA PHE A 149 6.46 -1.63 0.36
C PHE A 149 7.94 -1.53 0.75
N LEU A 150 8.51 -2.53 1.42
CA LEU A 150 9.94 -2.57 1.73
C LEU A 150 10.80 -2.62 0.46
N VAL A 151 10.44 -3.46 -0.50
CA VAL A 151 11.16 -3.56 -1.78
C VAL A 151 11.09 -2.25 -2.56
N LEU A 152 9.90 -1.63 -2.62
CA LEU A 152 9.71 -0.32 -3.27
C LEU A 152 10.52 0.77 -2.59
N THR A 153 10.57 0.77 -1.27
CA THR A 153 11.41 1.70 -0.48
C THR A 153 12.89 1.54 -0.82
N ILE A 154 13.40 0.31 -0.91
CA ILE A 154 14.79 0.04 -1.30
C ILE A 154 15.08 0.55 -2.72
N ILE A 155 14.16 0.33 -3.67
CA ILE A 155 14.29 0.83 -5.04
C ILE A 155 14.37 2.35 -5.05
N LEU A 156 13.49 3.04 -4.31
CA LEU A 156 13.44 4.49 -4.23
C LEU A 156 14.69 5.08 -3.55
N PHE A 157 15.20 4.44 -2.50
CA PHE A 157 16.48 4.85 -1.90
C PHE A 157 17.62 4.73 -2.90
N LYS A 158 17.72 3.64 -3.64
CA LYS A 158 18.73 3.51 -4.71
C LYS A 158 18.58 4.60 -5.76
N LEU A 159 17.37 4.91 -6.20
CA LEU A 159 17.11 6.00 -7.16
C LEU A 159 17.51 7.36 -6.60
N PHE A 160 17.27 7.60 -5.31
CA PHE A 160 17.64 8.85 -4.64
C PHE A 160 19.15 9.04 -4.50
N PHE A 161 19.90 7.97 -4.17
CA PHE A 161 21.35 8.02 -3.97
C PHE A 161 22.15 7.92 -5.27
N ASP A 162 21.68 7.20 -6.28
CA ASP A 162 22.37 7.05 -7.57
C ASP A 162 22.51 8.39 -8.33
N LYS A 163 21.79 9.40 -7.88
CA LYS A 163 21.86 10.77 -8.41
C LYS A 163 23.05 11.60 -7.89
N ARG A 164 23.68 11.21 -6.78
CA ARG A 164 24.84 11.95 -6.22
C ARG A 164 26.09 11.84 -7.08
N THR A 165 26.12 10.96 -8.06
CA THR A 165 27.31 10.69 -8.89
C THR A 165 27.31 11.41 -10.25
N GLU A 166 26.24 12.19 -10.56
CA GLU A 166 26.16 12.91 -11.86
C GLU A 166 26.19 14.45 -11.74
N ILE A 167 26.78 15.00 -10.64
CA ILE A 167 27.10 16.45 -10.53
C ILE A 167 28.58 16.66 -10.73
#